data_b85796f791ba79d203be6eda0e55fd50
#
_entry.id   b85796f791ba79d203be6eda0e55fd50
#
_cell.length_a   1.000
_cell.length_b   1.000
_cell.length_c   1.000
_cell.angle_alpha   90.00
_cell.angle_beta   90.00
_cell.angle_gamma   90.00
#
_symmetry.space_group_name_H-M   'P 1'
#
loop_
_entity.id
_entity.type
_entity.pdbx_description
1 polymer ?
#
loop_
_entity_poly.entity_id
_entity_poly.type
_entity_poly.pdbx_seq_one_letter_code
_entity_poly.pdbx_strand_id
1 'polypeptide(L)'
;MSFTVNKISKCYDELEVLADISFDVDENKIVSLLGPSGCGKTTLLNIFSGITTPDAGRLTGFKADNTCYLFQEPRLLKWKTVEENIDFVLKDKMTQEERKNVIEKNLEIVGLQQYRNFYISQLSGGMKQRVAIARAFAFPAGIMLMDEPFKSLDLDLRASLIKSFTALWSMNQRSVFFVTHDIHAAIILGDDIFVLSEKPARIQKHIKNRVPLDERNLRNPDILEIEKQLYDHFSYFR
;
A
#
# COMPACT_ATOMS: atom_id res chain seq x y z
N MET A 1 6.63 12.44 -14.44
CA MET A 1 6.14 13.32 -13.34
C MET A 1 6.67 12.79 -12.02
N SER A 2 6.60 13.56 -10.94
CA SER A 2 7.08 13.17 -9.61
C SER A 2 6.03 13.54 -8.56
N PHE A 3 6.09 12.86 -7.41
CA PHE A 3 5.29 13.21 -6.23
C PHE A 3 6.16 14.02 -5.28
N THR A 4 5.68 15.19 -4.90
CA THR A 4 6.33 16.05 -3.90
C THR A 4 5.44 16.17 -2.67
N VAL A 5 5.98 15.84 -1.52
CA VAL A 5 5.43 16.11 -0.19
C VAL A 5 6.31 17.18 0.42
N ASN A 6 5.75 18.36 0.70
CA ASN A 6 6.53 19.51 1.16
C ASN A 6 5.97 20.08 2.46
N LYS A 7 6.70 19.87 3.55
CA LYS A 7 6.43 20.38 4.92
C LYS A 7 5.04 20.08 5.42
N ILE A 8 4.54 18.86 5.17
CA ILE A 8 3.22 18.45 5.65
C ILE A 8 3.24 18.34 7.16
N SER A 9 2.34 19.10 7.81
CA SER A 9 2.10 19.03 9.25
C SER A 9 0.60 18.86 9.53
N LYS A 10 0.27 18.16 10.63
CA LYS A 10 -1.11 17.91 11.05
C LYS A 10 -1.22 17.81 12.56
N CYS A 11 -2.16 18.59 13.12
CA CYS A 11 -2.59 18.51 14.50
C CYS A 11 -4.04 18.03 14.57
N TYR A 12 -4.37 17.36 15.64
CA TYR A 12 -5.75 17.10 16.06
C TYR A 12 -5.89 17.67 17.48
N ASP A 13 -6.67 18.71 17.61
CA ASP A 13 -6.75 19.54 18.80
C ASP A 13 -5.34 20.04 19.20
N GLU A 14 -4.85 19.70 20.39
CA GLU A 14 -3.51 20.07 20.88
C GLU A 14 -2.42 19.04 20.52
N LEU A 15 -2.79 17.91 19.88
CA LEU A 15 -1.86 16.83 19.56
C LEU A 15 -1.27 17.01 18.17
N GLU A 16 0.01 17.39 18.08
CA GLU A 16 0.76 17.35 16.83
C GLU A 16 1.05 15.88 16.43
N VAL A 17 0.53 15.46 15.29
CA VAL A 17 0.65 14.09 14.78
C VAL A 17 1.72 13.98 13.70
N LEU A 18 1.78 14.95 12.79
CA LEU A 18 2.78 15.04 11.72
C LEU A 18 3.48 16.39 11.81
N ALA A 19 4.79 16.40 11.69
CA ALA A 19 5.61 17.61 11.76
C ALA A 19 6.62 17.63 10.61
N ASP A 20 6.42 18.55 9.68
CA ASP A 20 7.38 18.90 8.62
C ASP A 20 7.78 17.73 7.70
N ILE A 21 6.84 16.83 7.38
CA ILE A 21 7.08 15.70 6.49
C ILE A 21 7.39 16.21 5.07
N SER A 22 8.59 15.89 4.58
CA SER A 22 9.03 16.35 3.25
C SER A 22 9.82 15.26 2.53
N PHE A 23 9.43 14.95 1.28
CA PHE A 23 10.16 14.06 0.38
C PHE A 23 9.67 14.19 -1.07
N ASP A 24 10.52 13.75 -2.00
CA ASP A 24 10.22 13.64 -3.42
C ASP A 24 10.44 12.20 -3.87
N VAL A 25 9.54 11.68 -4.71
CA VAL A 25 9.66 10.35 -5.32
C VAL A 25 9.16 10.37 -6.76
N ASP A 26 9.72 9.48 -7.59
CA ASP A 26 9.32 9.31 -8.98
C ASP A 26 8.00 8.53 -9.08
N GLU A 27 7.31 8.70 -10.24
CA GLU A 27 6.13 7.87 -10.57
C GLU A 27 6.52 6.41 -10.79
N ASN A 28 5.51 5.55 -10.70
CA ASN A 28 5.63 4.11 -10.90
C ASN A 28 6.65 3.46 -9.96
N LYS A 29 6.72 3.97 -8.73
CA LYS A 29 7.52 3.43 -7.64
C LYS A 29 6.63 2.93 -6.52
N ILE A 30 7.16 1.97 -5.78
CA ILE A 30 6.56 1.51 -4.53
C ILE A 30 7.28 2.22 -3.38
N VAL A 31 6.56 3.07 -2.68
CA VAL A 31 7.06 3.86 -1.54
C VAL A 31 6.54 3.24 -0.25
N SER A 32 7.43 2.82 0.63
CA SER A 32 7.08 2.35 1.96
C SER A 32 7.33 3.42 3.03
N LEU A 33 6.33 3.64 3.87
CA LEU A 33 6.37 4.53 5.03
C LEU A 33 6.39 3.65 6.28
N LEU A 34 7.58 3.39 6.80
CA LEU A 34 7.82 2.50 7.94
C LEU A 34 7.87 3.31 9.24
N GLY A 35 7.21 2.83 10.27
CA GLY A 35 7.24 3.52 11.58
C GLY A 35 6.40 2.81 12.63
N PRO A 36 6.52 3.21 13.91
CA PRO A 36 5.82 2.61 15.02
C PRO A 36 4.29 2.74 14.90
N SER A 37 3.56 1.86 15.58
CA SER A 37 2.10 1.95 15.63
C SER A 37 1.66 3.26 16.27
N GLY A 38 0.67 3.92 15.64
CA GLY A 38 0.11 5.17 16.14
C GLY A 38 0.93 6.43 15.82
N CYS A 39 2.08 6.37 15.14
CA CYS A 39 2.89 7.56 14.85
C CYS A 39 2.24 8.56 13.86
N GLY A 40 1.18 8.18 13.12
CA GLY A 40 0.51 9.09 12.17
C GLY A 40 0.51 8.60 10.72
N LYS A 41 0.93 7.35 10.44
CA LYS A 41 0.98 6.78 9.09
C LYS A 41 -0.36 6.84 8.34
N THR A 42 -1.44 6.42 8.98
CA THR A 42 -2.80 6.49 8.43
C THR A 42 -3.23 7.94 8.17
N THR A 43 -2.85 8.88 9.05
CA THR A 43 -3.09 10.31 8.85
C THR A 43 -2.41 10.81 7.57
N LEU A 44 -1.16 10.39 7.33
CA LEU A 44 -0.42 10.77 6.14
C LEU A 44 -1.07 10.20 4.87
N LEU A 45 -1.50 8.93 4.87
CA LEU A 45 -2.26 8.36 3.74
C LEU A 45 -3.61 9.06 3.51
N ASN A 46 -4.31 9.44 4.58
CA ASN A 46 -5.56 10.20 4.47
C ASN A 46 -5.33 11.59 3.86
N ILE A 47 -4.19 12.21 4.13
CA ILE A 47 -3.78 13.46 3.48
C ILE A 47 -3.47 13.22 2.00
N PHE A 48 -2.74 12.16 1.64
CA PHE A 48 -2.46 11.82 0.22
C PHE A 48 -3.72 11.52 -0.59
N SER A 49 -4.74 10.93 0.04
CA SER A 49 -6.03 10.64 -0.59
C SER A 49 -6.99 11.83 -0.66
N GLY A 50 -6.68 12.94 0.01
CA GLY A 50 -7.57 14.09 0.13
C GLY A 50 -8.73 13.91 1.13
N ILE A 51 -8.77 12.82 1.91
CA ILE A 51 -9.77 12.59 2.98
C ILE A 51 -9.54 13.59 4.13
N THR A 52 -8.27 13.93 4.39
CA THR A 52 -7.89 14.88 5.44
C THR A 52 -7.04 15.98 4.83
N THR A 53 -7.32 17.22 5.19
CA THR A 53 -6.49 18.38 4.79
C THR A 53 -5.34 18.56 5.78
N PRO A 54 -4.10 18.75 5.32
CA PRO A 54 -2.99 19.13 6.18
C PRO A 54 -3.21 20.55 6.76
N ASP A 55 -2.63 20.84 7.90
CA ASP A 55 -2.69 22.18 8.51
C ASP A 55 -1.60 23.09 7.95
N ALA A 56 -0.50 22.52 7.50
CA ALA A 56 0.57 23.22 6.78
C ALA A 56 1.21 22.33 5.71
N GLY A 57 1.91 22.96 4.77
CA GLY A 57 2.58 22.30 3.66
C GLY A 57 1.71 22.12 2.43
N ARG A 58 2.23 21.41 1.43
CA ARG A 58 1.52 21.12 0.18
C ARG A 58 1.92 19.78 -0.41
N LEU A 59 0.99 19.20 -1.18
CA LEU A 59 1.19 18.01 -1.99
C LEU A 59 1.20 18.36 -3.49
N THR A 60 2.06 17.72 -4.26
CA THR A 60 2.05 17.77 -5.73
C THR A 60 2.06 16.35 -6.28
N GLY A 61 1.31 16.12 -7.37
CA GLY A 61 1.17 14.80 -8.00
C GLY A 61 0.00 13.96 -7.48
N PHE A 62 -0.43 14.16 -6.26
CA PHE A 62 -1.58 13.44 -5.66
C PHE A 62 -2.90 14.01 -6.16
N LYS A 63 -3.75 13.14 -6.73
CA LYS A 63 -5.09 13.50 -7.23
C LYS A 63 -6.10 12.50 -6.71
N ALA A 64 -7.11 12.95 -5.99
CA ALA A 64 -8.13 12.10 -5.36
C ALA A 64 -8.90 11.24 -6.38
N ASP A 65 -9.21 11.79 -7.56
CA ASP A 65 -9.91 11.12 -8.66
C ASP A 65 -9.08 10.04 -9.37
N ASN A 66 -7.75 10.06 -9.18
CA ASN A 66 -6.79 9.10 -9.72
C ASN A 66 -6.16 8.23 -8.63
N THR A 67 -6.81 8.12 -7.47
CA THR A 67 -6.28 7.40 -6.31
C THR A 67 -7.23 6.27 -5.89
N CYS A 68 -6.69 5.06 -5.68
CA CYS A 68 -7.40 4.00 -4.98
C CYS A 68 -6.81 3.80 -3.58
N TYR A 69 -7.66 3.44 -2.61
CA TYR A 69 -7.26 3.24 -1.22
C TYR A 69 -7.61 1.82 -0.75
N LEU A 70 -6.60 1.05 -0.39
CA LEU A 70 -6.73 -0.23 0.29
C LEU A 70 -6.61 -0.01 1.80
N PHE A 71 -7.74 -0.06 2.48
CA PHE A 71 -7.79 0.10 3.94
C PHE A 71 -7.27 -1.14 4.66
N GLN A 72 -6.85 -0.99 5.90
CA GLN A 72 -6.40 -2.10 6.76
C GLN A 72 -7.46 -3.20 6.87
N GLU A 73 -8.74 -2.83 7.06
CA GLU A 73 -9.85 -3.75 6.89
C GLU A 73 -10.29 -3.78 5.42
N PRO A 74 -10.54 -4.95 4.82
CA PRO A 74 -10.81 -5.09 3.39
C PRO A 74 -12.02 -4.31 2.83
N ARG A 75 -12.95 -3.80 3.66
CA ARG A 75 -14.15 -3.03 3.28
C ARG A 75 -14.86 -3.59 2.04
N LEU A 76 -15.05 -4.91 2.01
CA LEU A 76 -15.75 -5.59 0.93
C LEU A 76 -17.26 -5.47 1.10
N LEU A 77 -17.98 -5.46 -0.03
CA LEU A 77 -19.45 -5.46 -0.07
C LEU A 77 -19.94 -6.87 0.31
N LYS A 78 -20.42 -7.04 1.54
CA LYS A 78 -20.76 -8.35 2.13
C LYS A 78 -21.90 -9.07 1.42
N TRP A 79 -22.80 -8.31 0.77
CA TRP A 79 -23.95 -8.77 0.00
C TRP A 79 -23.64 -9.08 -1.46
N LYS A 80 -22.38 -8.96 -1.87
CA LYS A 80 -21.89 -9.24 -3.21
C LYS A 80 -20.94 -10.42 -3.20
N THR A 81 -20.86 -11.10 -4.35
CA THR A 81 -19.88 -12.15 -4.59
C THR A 81 -18.46 -11.58 -4.76
N VAL A 82 -17.48 -12.46 -4.84
CA VAL A 82 -16.08 -12.08 -5.14
C VAL A 82 -15.99 -11.32 -6.46
N GLU A 83 -16.56 -11.88 -7.53
CA GLU A 83 -16.60 -11.24 -8.85
C GLU A 83 -17.29 -9.90 -8.83
N GLU A 84 -18.46 -9.81 -8.21
CA GLU A 84 -19.24 -8.57 -8.12
C GLU A 84 -18.53 -7.49 -7.29
N ASN A 85 -17.69 -7.84 -6.32
CA ASN A 85 -16.86 -6.88 -5.59
C ASN A 85 -15.82 -6.23 -6.49
N ILE A 86 -15.24 -6.97 -7.45
CA ILE A 86 -14.27 -6.43 -8.41
C ILE A 86 -15.04 -5.67 -9.51
N ASP A 87 -16.13 -6.23 -10.03
CA ASP A 87 -16.95 -5.58 -11.07
C ASP A 87 -17.47 -4.21 -10.62
N PHE A 88 -17.80 -4.08 -9.33
CA PHE A 88 -18.38 -2.85 -8.77
C PHE A 88 -17.53 -1.60 -9.03
N VAL A 89 -16.19 -1.71 -8.95
CA VAL A 89 -15.30 -0.57 -9.16
C VAL A 89 -14.99 -0.30 -10.64
N LEU A 90 -15.44 -1.16 -11.54
CA LEU A 90 -15.19 -1.07 -12.98
C LEU A 90 -16.40 -0.56 -13.80
N LYS A 91 -17.62 -0.61 -13.23
CA LYS A 91 -18.90 -0.41 -13.97
C LYS A 91 -18.92 0.85 -14.82
N ASP A 92 -18.45 1.98 -14.29
CA ASP A 92 -18.48 3.28 -14.98
C ASP A 92 -17.17 3.60 -15.71
N LYS A 93 -16.26 2.64 -15.81
CA LYS A 93 -14.89 2.84 -16.34
C LYS A 93 -14.62 2.02 -17.59
N MET A 94 -15.32 0.91 -17.80
CA MET A 94 -15.03 -0.09 -18.82
C MET A 94 -16.30 -0.72 -19.38
N THR A 95 -16.25 -1.21 -20.61
CA THR A 95 -17.30 -2.03 -21.21
C THR A 95 -17.45 -3.37 -20.47
N GLN A 96 -18.56 -4.06 -20.68
CA GLN A 96 -18.82 -5.36 -20.02
C GLN A 96 -17.76 -6.41 -20.37
N GLU A 97 -17.31 -6.43 -21.62
CA GLU A 97 -16.28 -7.38 -22.08
C GLU A 97 -14.92 -7.10 -21.45
N GLU A 98 -14.49 -5.83 -21.44
CA GLU A 98 -13.24 -5.41 -20.78
C GLU A 98 -13.24 -5.75 -19.28
N ARG A 99 -14.37 -5.48 -18.58
CA ARG A 99 -14.51 -5.83 -17.16
C ARG A 99 -14.34 -7.31 -16.91
N LYS A 100 -15.00 -8.16 -17.74
CA LYS A 100 -14.87 -9.61 -17.62
C LYS A 100 -13.42 -10.08 -17.73
N ASN A 101 -12.68 -9.55 -18.69
CA ASN A 101 -11.27 -9.88 -18.90
C ASN A 101 -10.39 -9.42 -17.72
N VAL A 102 -10.63 -8.20 -17.21
CA VAL A 102 -9.90 -7.67 -16.05
C VAL A 102 -10.19 -8.51 -14.81
N ILE A 103 -11.44 -8.87 -14.55
CA ILE A 103 -11.85 -9.67 -13.39
C ILE A 103 -11.19 -11.05 -13.46
N GLU A 104 -11.31 -11.75 -14.60
CA GLU A 104 -10.72 -13.09 -14.81
C GLU A 104 -9.23 -13.09 -14.48
N LYS A 105 -8.48 -12.17 -15.08
CA LYS A 105 -7.04 -12.03 -14.90
C LYS A 105 -6.65 -11.72 -13.45
N ASN A 106 -7.37 -10.82 -12.79
CA ASN A 106 -7.10 -10.49 -11.39
C ASN A 106 -7.40 -11.68 -10.46
N LEU A 107 -8.51 -12.40 -10.69
CA LEU A 107 -8.86 -13.59 -9.91
C LEU A 107 -7.86 -14.72 -10.09
N GLU A 108 -7.32 -14.89 -11.30
CA GLU A 108 -6.26 -15.86 -11.58
C GLU A 108 -5.01 -15.58 -10.75
N ILE A 109 -4.52 -14.35 -10.78
CA ILE A 109 -3.28 -13.96 -10.09
C ILE A 109 -3.40 -14.12 -8.57
N VAL A 110 -4.56 -13.80 -8.02
CA VAL A 110 -4.78 -13.98 -6.57
C VAL A 110 -5.24 -15.39 -6.18
N GLY A 111 -5.42 -16.31 -7.15
CA GLY A 111 -5.81 -17.71 -6.94
C GLY A 111 -7.23 -17.88 -6.42
N LEU A 112 -8.17 -17.08 -6.90
CA LEU A 112 -9.57 -17.10 -6.44
C LEU A 112 -10.59 -17.40 -7.54
N GLN A 113 -10.21 -17.94 -8.71
CA GLN A 113 -11.13 -18.24 -9.81
C GLN A 113 -12.30 -19.13 -9.38
N GLN A 114 -12.01 -20.21 -8.64
CA GLN A 114 -13.01 -21.16 -8.17
C GLN A 114 -13.99 -20.57 -7.14
N TYR A 115 -13.63 -19.44 -6.53
CA TYR A 115 -14.45 -18.74 -5.51
C TYR A 115 -15.18 -17.52 -6.07
N ARG A 116 -15.16 -17.30 -7.40
CA ARG A 116 -15.73 -16.10 -8.05
C ARG A 116 -17.18 -15.83 -7.66
N ASN A 117 -17.98 -16.87 -7.51
CA ASN A 117 -19.40 -16.80 -7.18
C ASN A 117 -19.69 -16.89 -5.67
N PHE A 118 -18.67 -16.99 -4.81
CA PHE A 118 -18.83 -17.05 -3.37
C PHE A 118 -19.11 -15.68 -2.80
N TYR A 119 -20.01 -15.60 -1.83
CA TYR A 119 -20.20 -14.39 -1.04
C TYR A 119 -19.04 -14.16 -0.08
N ILE A 120 -18.80 -12.89 0.27
CA ILE A 120 -17.68 -12.50 1.15
C ILE A 120 -17.78 -13.17 2.53
N SER A 121 -18.97 -13.47 3.03
CA SER A 121 -19.17 -14.19 4.29
C SER A 121 -18.61 -15.61 4.30
N GLN A 122 -18.48 -16.25 3.15
CA GLN A 122 -18.00 -17.63 2.97
C GLN A 122 -16.47 -17.74 2.90
N LEU A 123 -15.77 -16.59 2.87
CA LEU A 123 -14.32 -16.52 2.68
C LEU A 123 -13.55 -16.44 4.01
N SER A 124 -12.37 -17.05 4.05
CA SER A 124 -11.39 -16.81 5.12
C SER A 124 -10.88 -15.37 5.12
N GLY A 125 -10.23 -14.94 6.22
CA GLY A 125 -9.63 -13.60 6.31
C GLY A 125 -8.62 -13.33 5.21
N GLY A 126 -7.75 -14.27 4.92
CA GLY A 126 -6.75 -14.15 3.85
C GLY A 126 -7.36 -14.10 2.46
N MET A 127 -8.43 -14.87 2.20
CA MET A 127 -9.16 -14.76 0.92
C MET A 127 -9.82 -13.40 0.77
N LYS A 128 -10.40 -12.84 1.83
CA LYS A 128 -10.96 -11.46 1.82
C LYS A 128 -9.90 -10.43 1.48
N GLN A 129 -8.70 -10.58 2.03
CA GLN A 129 -7.58 -9.68 1.72
C GLN A 129 -7.16 -9.79 0.25
N ARG A 130 -7.09 -11.01 -0.31
CA ARG A 130 -6.81 -11.22 -1.75
C ARG A 130 -7.88 -10.57 -2.64
N VAL A 131 -9.16 -10.68 -2.30
CA VAL A 131 -10.25 -9.99 -3.02
C VAL A 131 -10.07 -8.47 -2.97
N ALA A 132 -9.72 -7.92 -1.80
CA ALA A 132 -9.50 -6.48 -1.64
C ALA A 132 -8.32 -5.97 -2.50
N ILE A 133 -7.21 -6.72 -2.54
CA ILE A 133 -6.07 -6.42 -3.39
C ILE A 133 -6.46 -6.51 -4.87
N ALA A 134 -7.12 -7.60 -5.30
CA ALA A 134 -7.59 -7.77 -6.67
C ALA A 134 -8.51 -6.62 -7.10
N ARG A 135 -9.46 -6.23 -6.26
CA ARG A 135 -10.37 -5.10 -6.49
C ARG A 135 -9.61 -3.77 -6.62
N ALA A 136 -8.62 -3.54 -5.76
CA ALA A 136 -7.81 -2.32 -5.80
C ALA A 136 -6.96 -2.25 -7.08
N PHE A 137 -6.38 -3.37 -7.52
CA PHE A 137 -5.64 -3.43 -8.78
C PHE A 137 -6.52 -3.36 -10.03
N ALA A 138 -7.74 -3.87 -9.98
CA ALA A 138 -8.69 -3.75 -11.07
C ALA A 138 -9.09 -2.29 -11.33
N PHE A 139 -9.22 -1.47 -10.30
CA PHE A 139 -9.56 -0.06 -10.45
C PHE A 139 -8.46 0.71 -11.20
N PRO A 140 -8.79 1.45 -12.28
CA PRO A 140 -7.81 2.13 -13.14
C PRO A 140 -7.33 3.45 -12.52
N ALA A 141 -6.60 3.38 -11.39
CA ALA A 141 -5.98 4.53 -10.75
C ALA A 141 -4.46 4.54 -11.00
N GLY A 142 -3.88 5.71 -11.12
CA GLY A 142 -2.43 5.91 -11.21
C GLY A 142 -1.73 5.83 -9.84
N ILE A 143 -2.49 6.00 -8.75
CA ILE A 143 -1.98 5.98 -7.37
C ILE A 143 -2.72 4.92 -6.57
N MET A 144 -1.98 4.10 -5.83
CA MET A 144 -2.53 3.16 -4.86
C MET A 144 -1.98 3.51 -3.46
N LEU A 145 -2.89 3.73 -2.52
CA LEU A 145 -2.58 3.91 -1.11
C LEU A 145 -2.96 2.65 -0.35
N MET A 146 -2.08 2.17 0.54
CA MET A 146 -2.35 0.94 1.30
C MET A 146 -2.01 1.14 2.78
N ASP A 147 -3.00 0.90 3.63
CA ASP A 147 -2.85 0.99 5.09
C ASP A 147 -2.66 -0.40 5.70
N GLU A 148 -1.44 -0.70 6.17
CA GLU A 148 -1.06 -1.97 6.82
C GLU A 148 -1.57 -3.23 6.06
N PRO A 149 -1.33 -3.37 4.74
CA PRO A 149 -2.01 -4.36 3.89
C PRO A 149 -1.69 -5.81 4.25
N PHE A 150 -0.61 -6.06 5.01
CA PHE A 150 -0.14 -7.39 5.37
C PHE A 150 -0.20 -7.66 6.88
N LYS A 151 -0.85 -6.78 7.65
CA LYS A 151 -0.96 -6.89 9.10
C LYS A 151 -1.78 -8.12 9.52
N SER A 152 -1.39 -8.72 10.63
CA SER A 152 -2.10 -9.84 11.28
C SER A 152 -2.26 -11.11 10.42
N LEU A 153 -1.37 -11.28 9.44
CA LEU A 153 -1.30 -12.48 8.61
C LEU A 153 -0.17 -13.39 9.11
N ASP A 154 -0.39 -14.70 9.04
CA ASP A 154 0.70 -15.67 9.22
C ASP A 154 1.74 -15.53 8.09
N LEU A 155 2.92 -16.14 8.29
CA LEU A 155 4.06 -15.97 7.37
C LEU A 155 3.76 -16.46 5.96
N ASP A 156 3.09 -17.61 5.81
CA ASP A 156 2.82 -18.22 4.51
C ASP A 156 1.80 -17.39 3.71
N LEU A 157 0.75 -16.93 4.41
CA LEU A 157 -0.28 -16.10 3.80
C LEU A 157 0.29 -14.74 3.41
N ARG A 158 1.15 -14.13 4.24
CA ARG A 158 1.85 -12.89 3.93
C ARG A 158 2.73 -13.03 2.69
N ALA A 159 3.57 -14.06 2.64
CA ALA A 159 4.43 -14.33 1.48
C ALA A 159 3.61 -14.52 0.19
N SER A 160 2.51 -15.27 0.28
CA SER A 160 1.59 -15.48 -0.83
C SER A 160 0.92 -14.17 -1.31
N LEU A 161 0.52 -13.29 -0.39
CA LEU A 161 -0.08 -11.99 -0.73
C LEU A 161 0.93 -11.02 -1.34
N ILE A 162 2.16 -10.98 -0.82
CA ILE A 162 3.25 -10.21 -1.40
C ILE A 162 3.52 -10.66 -2.84
N LYS A 163 3.56 -11.98 -3.08
CA LYS A 163 3.72 -12.54 -4.43
C LYS A 163 2.59 -12.12 -5.36
N SER A 164 1.33 -12.23 -4.92
CA SER A 164 0.17 -11.79 -5.70
C SER A 164 0.21 -10.28 -5.99
N PHE A 165 0.56 -9.47 -5.00
CA PHE A 165 0.73 -8.03 -5.16
C PHE A 165 1.80 -7.71 -6.21
N THR A 166 2.98 -8.32 -6.10
CA THR A 166 4.10 -8.11 -7.03
C THR A 166 3.71 -8.48 -8.45
N ALA A 167 3.01 -9.62 -8.65
CA ALA A 167 2.53 -10.04 -9.95
C ALA A 167 1.52 -9.05 -10.56
N LEU A 168 0.55 -8.56 -9.77
CA LEU A 168 -0.42 -7.56 -10.20
C LEU A 168 0.24 -6.22 -10.54
N TRP A 169 1.20 -5.78 -9.71
CA TRP A 169 1.92 -4.52 -9.93
C TRP A 169 2.80 -4.57 -11.18
N SER A 170 3.49 -5.68 -11.43
CA SER A 170 4.34 -5.84 -12.62
C SER A 170 3.56 -5.78 -13.93
N MET A 171 2.28 -6.15 -13.92
CA MET A 171 1.41 -6.07 -15.10
C MET A 171 0.90 -4.68 -15.41
N ASN A 172 0.69 -3.87 -14.37
CA ASN A 172 0.14 -2.53 -14.49
C ASN A 172 0.80 -1.63 -13.44
N GLN A 173 2.03 -1.24 -13.74
CA GLN A 173 2.83 -0.39 -12.86
C GLN A 173 2.11 0.91 -12.58
N ARG A 174 2.00 1.24 -11.30
CA ARG A 174 1.44 2.47 -10.78
C ARG A 174 2.22 2.90 -9.54
N SER A 175 2.09 4.14 -9.15
CA SER A 175 2.70 4.61 -7.91
C SER A 175 1.95 4.05 -6.71
N VAL A 176 2.69 3.42 -5.79
CA VAL A 176 2.13 2.81 -4.58
C VAL A 176 2.75 3.49 -3.37
N PHE A 177 1.91 3.94 -2.44
CA PHE A 177 2.34 4.41 -1.12
C PHE A 177 1.70 3.50 -0.08
N PHE A 178 2.51 2.74 0.62
CA PHE A 178 1.98 1.90 1.68
C PHE A 178 2.64 2.18 3.03
N VAL A 179 1.83 2.12 4.07
CA VAL A 179 2.31 2.28 5.44
C VAL A 179 2.38 0.92 6.11
N THR A 180 3.40 0.72 6.90
CA THR A 180 3.59 -0.54 7.64
C THR A 180 4.48 -0.33 8.86
N HIS A 181 4.43 -1.26 9.81
CA HIS A 181 5.43 -1.44 10.86
C HIS A 181 6.30 -2.69 10.62
N ASP A 182 6.04 -3.41 9.53
CA ASP A 182 6.76 -4.62 9.14
C ASP A 182 7.96 -4.27 8.26
N ILE A 183 9.16 -4.44 8.81
CA ILE A 183 10.42 -4.17 8.13
C ILE A 183 10.58 -5.03 6.87
N HIS A 184 10.22 -6.33 6.94
CA HIS A 184 10.37 -7.23 5.81
C HIS A 184 9.46 -6.82 4.64
N ALA A 185 8.19 -6.49 4.92
CA ALA A 185 7.29 -6.00 3.87
C ALA A 185 7.81 -4.70 3.25
N ALA A 186 8.35 -3.78 4.08
CA ALA A 186 8.91 -2.52 3.60
C ALA A 186 10.12 -2.73 2.68
N ILE A 187 11.02 -3.66 3.00
CA ILE A 187 12.23 -3.94 2.22
C ILE A 187 11.91 -4.70 0.93
N ILE A 188 11.06 -5.73 1.02
CA ILE A 188 10.76 -6.58 -0.14
C ILE A 188 9.96 -5.81 -1.21
N LEU A 189 9.09 -4.89 -0.83
CA LEU A 189 8.27 -4.15 -1.78
C LEU A 189 8.80 -2.77 -2.10
N GLY A 190 9.29 -2.01 -1.10
CA GLY A 190 9.63 -0.59 -1.26
C GLY A 190 10.85 -0.34 -2.16
N ASP A 191 10.69 0.52 -3.15
CA ASP A 191 11.80 1.14 -3.90
C ASP A 191 12.41 2.28 -3.09
N ASP A 192 11.54 3.10 -2.47
CA ASP A 192 11.91 4.15 -1.52
C ASP A 192 11.31 3.80 -0.15
N ILE A 193 12.17 3.73 0.88
CA ILE A 193 11.80 3.39 2.25
C ILE A 193 12.02 4.60 3.14
N PHE A 194 10.95 5.22 3.62
CA PHE A 194 11.02 6.31 4.58
C PHE A 194 10.70 5.82 5.98
N VAL A 195 11.59 6.08 6.92
CA VAL A 195 11.42 5.73 8.33
C VAL A 195 10.88 6.94 9.07
N LEU A 196 9.72 6.75 9.73
CA LEU A 196 9.05 7.77 10.51
C LEU A 196 9.36 7.60 12.00
N SER A 197 9.52 8.72 12.72
CA SER A 197 9.63 8.76 14.18
C SER A 197 8.31 8.42 14.86
N GLU A 198 8.35 8.33 16.20
CA GLU A 198 7.17 8.50 17.05
C GLU A 198 6.57 9.90 16.88
N LYS A 199 5.39 10.13 17.48
CA LYS A 199 4.71 11.44 17.42
C LYS A 199 5.49 12.55 18.11
N PRO A 200 5.52 13.74 17.51
CA PRO A 200 5.07 14.06 16.17
C PRO A 200 5.96 13.40 15.11
N ALA A 201 5.33 12.71 14.13
CA ALA A 201 6.08 11.97 13.14
C ALA A 201 6.90 12.91 12.24
N ARG A 202 8.17 12.57 12.07
CA ARG A 202 9.13 13.19 11.14
C ARG A 202 9.81 12.10 10.34
N ILE A 203 10.31 12.41 9.16
CA ILE A 203 11.19 11.49 8.44
C ILE A 203 12.55 11.50 9.13
N GLN A 204 12.97 10.32 9.62
CA GLN A 204 14.27 10.12 10.26
C GLN A 204 15.31 9.55 9.31
N LYS A 205 14.87 8.73 8.36
CA LYS A 205 15.77 8.08 7.40
C LYS A 205 15.05 7.83 6.08
N HIS A 206 15.81 7.93 4.99
CA HIS A 206 15.39 7.51 3.65
C HIS A 206 16.39 6.51 3.10
N ILE A 207 15.92 5.37 2.66
CA ILE A 207 16.72 4.31 2.03
C ILE A 207 16.16 4.06 0.63
N LYS A 208 17.01 4.13 -0.39
CA LYS A 208 16.68 3.72 -1.75
C LYS A 208 17.07 2.27 -1.96
N ASN A 209 16.09 1.42 -2.22
CA ASN A 209 16.31 0.03 -2.56
C ASN A 209 16.46 -0.10 -4.08
N ARG A 210 17.68 -0.35 -4.52
CA ARG A 210 18.03 -0.47 -5.95
C ARG A 210 17.97 -1.89 -6.48
N VAL A 211 17.71 -2.87 -5.61
CA VAL A 211 17.56 -4.27 -6.01
C VAL A 211 16.28 -4.40 -6.87
N PRO A 212 16.32 -5.02 -8.05
CA PRO A 212 15.13 -5.29 -8.84
C PRO A 212 14.07 -6.04 -8.04
N LEU A 213 12.79 -5.73 -8.24
CA LEU A 213 11.69 -6.24 -7.40
C LEU A 213 11.61 -7.78 -7.39
N ASP A 214 11.91 -8.42 -8.51
CA ASP A 214 11.92 -9.88 -8.69
C ASP A 214 13.13 -10.58 -8.02
N GLU A 215 14.19 -9.83 -7.73
CA GLU A 215 15.38 -10.32 -7.04
C GLU A 215 15.33 -10.10 -5.52
N ARG A 216 14.33 -9.37 -5.01
CA ARG A 216 14.19 -9.05 -3.59
C ARG A 216 13.74 -10.25 -2.79
N ASN A 217 14.65 -10.78 -2.02
CA ASN A 217 14.39 -11.84 -1.02
C ASN A 217 15.40 -11.72 0.13
N LEU A 218 15.07 -12.32 1.28
CA LEU A 218 15.88 -12.26 2.50
C LEU A 218 17.21 -13.06 2.43
N ARG A 219 17.61 -13.56 1.25
CA ARG A 219 18.92 -14.17 1.02
C ARG A 219 19.82 -13.28 0.15
N ASN A 220 19.26 -12.22 -0.44
CA ASN A 220 20.02 -11.28 -1.25
C ASN A 220 20.89 -10.39 -0.31
N PRO A 221 22.22 -10.31 -0.53
CA PRO A 221 23.11 -9.54 0.35
C PRO A 221 22.77 -8.06 0.49
N ASP A 222 22.33 -7.42 -0.60
CA ASP A 222 21.95 -6.00 -0.58
C ASP A 222 20.65 -5.78 0.22
N ILE A 223 19.73 -6.73 0.17
CA ILE A 223 18.50 -6.72 0.99
C ILE A 223 18.85 -6.91 2.48
N LEU A 224 19.78 -7.81 2.80
CA LEU A 224 20.26 -8.00 4.18
C LEU A 224 20.98 -6.75 4.72
N GLU A 225 21.72 -6.02 3.89
CA GLU A 225 22.34 -4.77 4.30
C GLU A 225 21.31 -3.69 4.60
N ILE A 226 20.25 -3.57 3.78
CA ILE A 226 19.12 -2.66 4.05
C ILE A 226 18.41 -3.06 5.36
N GLU A 227 18.18 -4.34 5.56
CA GLU A 227 17.57 -4.87 6.79
C GLU A 227 18.38 -4.48 8.03
N LYS A 228 19.69 -4.72 8.00
CA LYS A 228 20.62 -4.32 9.07
C LYS A 228 20.55 -2.83 9.36
N GLN A 229 20.60 -1.99 8.33
CA GLN A 229 20.50 -0.53 8.47
C GLN A 229 19.20 -0.08 9.14
N LEU A 230 18.09 -0.80 8.93
CA LEU A 230 16.81 -0.51 9.56
C LEU A 230 16.80 -0.99 11.02
N TYR A 231 17.30 -2.21 11.31
CA TYR A 231 17.38 -2.70 12.69
C TYR A 231 18.33 -1.85 13.55
N ASP A 232 19.48 -1.46 13.03
CA ASP A 232 20.40 -0.56 13.73
C ASP A 232 19.70 0.76 14.07
N HIS A 233 18.96 1.34 13.11
CA HIS A 233 18.21 2.56 13.34
C HIS A 233 17.16 2.41 14.47
N PHE A 234 16.39 1.35 14.47
CA PHE A 234 15.38 1.10 15.52
C PHE A 234 15.97 0.72 16.87
N SER A 235 17.19 0.16 16.91
CA SER A 235 17.87 -0.21 18.15
C SER A 235 18.40 1.01 18.91
N TYR A 236 18.72 2.11 18.22
CA TYR A 236 19.14 3.36 18.83
C TYR A 236 18.02 4.14 19.54
N PHE A 237 16.76 3.78 19.32
CA PHE A 237 15.59 4.45 19.89
C PHE A 237 14.88 3.62 20.98
N ARG A 238 15.49 2.53 21.44
CA ARG A 238 15.11 1.76 22.62
C ARG A 238 16.04 2.11 23.77
#